data_5c7bbc499d4c9012fa0d302d3006db96
#
_entry.id   5c7bbc499d4c9012fa0d302d3006db96
#
_cell.length_a   1.000
_cell.length_b   1.000
_cell.length_c   1.000
_cell.angle_alpha   90.00
_cell.angle_beta   90.00
_cell.angle_gamma   90.00
#
_symmetry.space_group_name_H-M   'P 1'
#
loop_
_entity.id
_entity.type
_entity.pdbx_description
1 polymer ?
#
loop_
_entity_poly.entity_id
_entity_poly.type
_entity_poly.pdbx_seq_one_letter_code
_entity_poly.pdbx_strand_id
1 'polypeptide(L)'
;LMKMKNLSMLLLVFMGYGLIMLGSSTEAAFLLETVVWEKSCVSFSFSVLVDEMSIIFMGVVLTISGSVSVYCSWYMNEEVYYERFFKLLWLFVISMMFMILIPNLIMVLLGWDGLGLTSFLLVAFYQNNKSLASAMLTALTNRVGDTLVLASISFMLNEMNWVIYNYSPMITSASIGLVLILAGMTKSAQVPFCAWLPAAMAAPTPVSSLVH
;
A
#
# COMPACT_ATOMS: atom_id res chain seq x y z
N LEU A 1 -19.73 -15.87 17.10
CA LEU A 1 -19.20 -14.98 16.05
C LEU A 1 -17.82 -14.42 16.42
N MET A 2 -17.60 -13.90 17.64
CA MET A 2 -16.30 -13.36 18.09
C MET A 2 -15.17 -14.40 18.07
N LYS A 3 -15.40 -15.62 18.55
CA LYS A 3 -14.40 -16.72 18.54
C LYS A 3 -14.00 -17.12 17.12
N MET A 4 -14.92 -17.11 16.15
CA MET A 4 -14.60 -17.42 14.76
C MET A 4 -13.79 -16.31 14.08
N LYS A 5 -14.06 -15.02 14.38
CA LYS A 5 -13.26 -13.89 13.89
C LYS A 5 -11.80 -13.96 14.39
N ASN A 6 -11.59 -14.30 15.66
CA ASN A 6 -10.24 -14.45 16.22
C ASN A 6 -9.49 -15.63 15.60
N LEU A 7 -10.16 -16.72 15.26
CA LEU A 7 -9.55 -17.87 14.60
C LEU A 7 -9.08 -17.49 13.17
N SER A 8 -9.89 -16.78 12.42
CA SER A 8 -9.50 -16.32 11.07
C SER A 8 -8.32 -15.36 11.10
N MET A 9 -8.25 -14.51 12.12
CA MET A 9 -7.10 -13.58 12.30
C MET A 9 -5.82 -14.32 12.64
N LEU A 10 -5.86 -15.35 13.48
CA LEU A 10 -4.71 -16.22 13.78
C LEU A 10 -4.24 -16.98 12.53
N LEU A 11 -5.17 -17.47 11.71
CA LEU A 11 -4.83 -18.12 10.44
C LEU A 11 -4.02 -17.21 9.51
N LEU A 12 -4.30 -15.91 9.49
CA LEU A 12 -3.52 -14.95 8.69
C LEU A 12 -2.08 -14.81 9.18
N VAL A 13 -1.87 -14.83 10.50
CA VAL A 13 -0.51 -14.82 11.08
C VAL A 13 0.25 -16.07 10.63
N PHE A 14 -0.37 -17.24 10.72
CA PHE A 14 0.26 -18.50 10.28
C PHE A 14 0.52 -18.52 8.76
N MET A 15 -0.42 -18.04 7.96
CA MET A 15 -0.22 -17.87 6.51
C MET A 15 0.94 -16.93 6.21
N GLY A 16 1.05 -15.81 6.93
CA GLY A 16 2.16 -14.88 6.76
C GLY A 16 3.52 -15.52 7.06
N TYR A 17 3.66 -16.25 8.16
CA TYR A 17 4.87 -17.02 8.46
C TYR A 17 5.16 -18.08 7.39
N GLY A 18 4.14 -18.78 6.90
CA GLY A 18 4.28 -19.75 5.82
C GLY A 18 4.84 -19.11 4.54
N LEU A 19 4.35 -17.92 4.18
CA LEU A 19 4.85 -17.18 3.01
C LEU A 19 6.31 -16.72 3.21
N ILE A 20 6.69 -16.24 4.39
CA ILE A 20 8.08 -15.85 4.67
C ILE A 20 9.02 -17.05 4.49
N MET A 21 8.65 -18.22 4.98
CA MET A 21 9.45 -19.44 4.83
C MET A 21 9.50 -19.92 3.37
N LEU A 22 8.40 -19.79 2.63
CA LEU A 22 8.35 -20.09 1.20
C LEU A 22 9.22 -19.12 0.40
N GLY A 23 9.12 -17.82 0.68
CA GLY A 23 9.91 -16.79 -0.01
C GLY A 23 11.41 -17.01 0.16
N SER A 24 11.86 -17.39 1.37
CA SER A 24 13.27 -17.67 1.62
C SER A 24 13.82 -18.92 0.89
N SER A 25 12.95 -19.78 0.36
CA SER A 25 13.31 -21.01 -0.35
C SER A 25 13.11 -20.95 -1.88
N THR A 26 12.45 -19.89 -2.38
CA THR A 26 12.15 -19.73 -3.81
C THR A 26 13.13 -18.77 -4.47
N GLU A 27 13.87 -19.25 -5.49
CA GLU A 27 14.74 -18.41 -6.33
C GLU A 27 14.06 -18.01 -7.67
N ALA A 28 12.85 -18.52 -7.93
CA ALA A 28 12.16 -18.33 -9.20
C ALA A 28 11.20 -17.14 -9.15
N ALA A 29 11.33 -16.23 -10.12
CA ALA A 29 10.37 -15.15 -10.35
C ALA A 29 9.29 -15.59 -11.33
N PHE A 30 8.02 -15.40 -10.97
CA PHE A 30 6.87 -15.66 -11.82
C PHE A 30 6.23 -14.34 -12.25
N LEU A 31 6.16 -14.13 -13.56
CA LEU A 31 5.47 -13.00 -14.15
C LEU A 31 4.22 -13.50 -14.88
N LEU A 32 3.07 -13.00 -14.44
CA LEU A 32 1.79 -13.23 -15.11
C LEU A 32 1.38 -11.94 -15.79
N GLU A 33 1.31 -11.93 -17.13
CA GLU A 33 0.84 -10.79 -17.90
C GLU A 33 -0.45 -11.15 -18.63
N THR A 34 -1.46 -10.30 -18.47
CA THR A 34 -2.70 -10.36 -19.22
C THR A 34 -2.92 -9.03 -19.91
N VAL A 35 -3.02 -9.05 -21.25
CA VAL A 35 -3.33 -7.85 -22.03
C VAL A 35 -4.80 -7.53 -21.85
N VAL A 36 -5.09 -6.38 -21.26
CA VAL A 36 -6.45 -5.90 -21.00
C VAL A 36 -6.98 -5.12 -22.21
N TRP A 37 -6.10 -4.34 -22.82
CA TRP A 37 -6.48 -3.49 -23.95
C TRP A 37 -5.27 -3.21 -24.84
N GLU A 38 -5.46 -3.35 -26.15
CA GLU A 38 -4.43 -3.10 -27.14
C GLU A 38 -5.03 -2.27 -28.27
N LYS A 39 -4.42 -1.14 -28.59
CA LYS A 39 -4.83 -0.29 -29.70
C LYS A 39 -3.62 0.36 -30.33
N SER A 40 -3.44 0.05 -31.63
CA SER A 40 -2.36 0.60 -32.47
C SER A 40 -0.95 0.33 -31.91
N CYS A 41 -0.35 1.28 -31.21
CA CYS A 41 1.02 1.17 -30.68
C CYS A 41 1.07 1.11 -29.14
N VAL A 42 -0.07 1.11 -28.47
CA VAL A 42 -0.14 1.10 -27.00
C VAL A 42 -0.86 -0.13 -26.52
N SER A 43 -0.16 -0.98 -25.76
CA SER A 43 -0.73 -2.14 -25.08
C SER A 43 -0.82 -1.85 -23.57
N PHE A 44 -2.00 -2.01 -23.01
CA PHE A 44 -2.20 -1.94 -21.56
C PHE A 44 -2.33 -3.36 -21.03
N SER A 45 -1.31 -3.81 -20.30
CA SER A 45 -1.26 -5.13 -19.69
C SER A 45 -1.43 -5.04 -18.18
N PHE A 46 -2.23 -5.94 -17.63
CA PHE A 46 -2.24 -6.19 -16.19
C PHE A 46 -1.16 -7.24 -15.90
N SER A 47 -0.11 -6.81 -15.20
CA SER A 47 1.01 -7.69 -14.84
C SER A 47 1.04 -7.92 -13.33
N VAL A 48 1.29 -9.16 -12.93
CA VAL A 48 1.50 -9.56 -11.54
C VAL A 48 2.87 -10.21 -11.44
N LEU A 49 3.72 -9.66 -10.61
CA LEU A 49 5.07 -10.15 -10.35
C LEU A 49 5.10 -10.83 -8.99
N VAL A 50 5.54 -12.08 -8.96
CA VAL A 50 5.73 -12.85 -7.73
C VAL A 50 7.19 -13.28 -7.66
N ASP A 51 7.98 -12.51 -6.91
CA ASP A 51 9.40 -12.72 -6.64
C ASP A 51 9.62 -13.15 -5.19
N GLU A 52 10.82 -13.59 -4.87
CA GLU A 52 11.27 -13.83 -3.50
C GLU A 52 10.96 -12.63 -2.59
N MET A 53 11.31 -11.40 -3.02
CA MET A 53 11.09 -10.18 -2.26
C MET A 53 9.60 -9.87 -2.07
N SER A 54 8.78 -10.06 -3.10
CA SER A 54 7.33 -9.82 -3.03
C SER A 54 6.65 -10.81 -2.07
N ILE A 55 7.04 -12.08 -2.08
CA ILE A 55 6.49 -13.12 -1.20
C ILE A 55 6.87 -12.84 0.26
N ILE A 56 8.14 -12.53 0.55
CA ILE A 56 8.60 -12.21 1.90
C ILE A 56 7.87 -10.97 2.42
N PHE A 57 7.79 -9.91 1.62
CA PHE A 57 7.14 -8.67 2.04
C PHE A 57 5.63 -8.87 2.26
N MET A 58 4.97 -9.63 1.41
CA MET A 58 3.57 -10.02 1.57
C MET A 58 3.37 -10.80 2.88
N GLY A 59 4.27 -11.73 3.18
CA GLY A 59 4.26 -12.50 4.43
C GLY A 59 4.39 -11.59 5.67
N VAL A 60 5.31 -10.62 5.65
CA VAL A 60 5.47 -9.64 6.74
C VAL A 60 4.22 -8.80 6.91
N VAL A 61 3.62 -8.29 5.82
CA VAL A 61 2.38 -7.50 5.90
C VAL A 61 1.24 -8.33 6.49
N LEU A 62 1.09 -9.60 6.12
CA LEU A 62 0.05 -10.48 6.68
C LEU A 62 0.29 -10.80 8.16
N THR A 63 1.52 -11.02 8.59
CA THR A 63 1.82 -11.26 10.01
C THR A 63 1.51 -10.05 10.87
N ILE A 64 1.91 -8.85 10.41
CA ILE A 64 1.65 -7.60 11.12
C ILE A 64 0.14 -7.31 11.14
N SER A 65 -0.54 -7.40 10.01
CA SER A 65 -1.98 -7.12 9.93
C SER A 65 -2.81 -8.13 10.74
N GLY A 66 -2.40 -9.40 10.76
CA GLY A 66 -3.02 -10.43 11.58
C GLY A 66 -2.86 -10.15 13.08
N SER A 67 -1.65 -9.82 13.55
CA SER A 67 -1.39 -9.49 14.95
C SER A 67 -2.13 -8.22 15.39
N VAL A 68 -2.12 -7.16 14.56
CA VAL A 68 -2.87 -5.93 14.81
C VAL A 68 -4.38 -6.17 14.85
N SER A 69 -4.91 -7.03 13.99
CA SER A 69 -6.33 -7.35 13.97
C SER A 69 -6.78 -8.09 15.25
N VAL A 70 -5.94 -8.98 15.80
CA VAL A 70 -6.19 -9.62 17.11
C VAL A 70 -6.18 -8.58 18.23
N TYR A 71 -5.17 -7.70 18.24
CA TYR A 71 -5.10 -6.61 19.21
C TYR A 71 -6.31 -5.67 19.11
N CYS A 72 -6.71 -5.32 17.89
CA CYS A 72 -7.87 -4.48 17.61
C CYS A 72 -9.17 -5.06 18.19
N SER A 73 -9.36 -6.38 18.13
CA SER A 73 -10.54 -7.04 18.67
C SER A 73 -10.69 -6.87 20.19
N TRP A 74 -9.57 -6.71 20.89
CA TRP A 74 -9.55 -6.44 22.33
C TRP A 74 -9.65 -4.93 22.65
N TYR A 75 -8.87 -4.12 21.96
CA TYR A 75 -8.75 -2.68 22.22
C TYR A 75 -10.03 -1.91 21.87
N MET A 76 -10.66 -2.25 20.73
CA MET A 76 -11.85 -1.54 20.22
C MET A 76 -13.18 -2.24 20.59
N ASN A 77 -13.18 -3.14 21.57
CA ASN A 77 -14.38 -3.92 21.94
C ASN A 77 -15.55 -3.06 22.43
N GLU A 78 -15.25 -1.92 23.05
CA GLU A 78 -16.26 -0.99 23.59
C GLU A 78 -16.76 0.02 22.56
N GLU A 79 -16.12 0.10 21.37
CA GLU A 79 -16.47 1.07 20.35
C GLU A 79 -17.71 0.66 19.55
N VAL A 80 -18.66 1.58 19.41
CA VAL A 80 -19.93 1.34 18.69
C VAL A 80 -19.70 1.02 17.21
N TYR A 81 -18.68 1.64 16.59
CA TYR A 81 -18.38 1.52 15.16
C TYR A 81 -17.26 0.53 14.84
N TYR A 82 -17.05 -0.48 15.68
CA TYR A 82 -16.01 -1.50 15.52
C TYR A 82 -15.99 -2.16 14.13
N GLU A 83 -17.14 -2.53 13.59
CA GLU A 83 -17.20 -3.20 12.28
C GLU A 83 -16.74 -2.31 11.11
N ARG A 84 -17.07 -1.01 11.18
CA ARG A 84 -16.59 -0.03 10.21
C ARG A 84 -15.07 0.09 10.25
N PHE A 85 -14.52 0.22 11.45
CA PHE A 85 -13.08 0.29 11.66
C PHE A 85 -12.36 -0.94 11.08
N PHE A 86 -12.88 -2.13 11.38
CA PHE A 86 -12.30 -3.38 10.92
C PHE A 86 -12.32 -3.53 9.40
N LYS A 87 -13.39 -3.13 8.74
CA LYS A 87 -13.49 -3.12 7.27
C LYS A 87 -12.47 -2.16 6.64
N LEU A 88 -12.27 -0.98 7.21
CA LEU A 88 -11.27 -0.02 6.74
C LEU A 88 -9.85 -0.55 6.90
N LEU A 89 -9.55 -1.22 8.00
CA LEU A 89 -8.26 -1.87 8.25
C LEU A 89 -7.97 -2.93 7.18
N TRP A 90 -8.95 -3.79 6.87
CA TRP A 90 -8.80 -4.79 5.82
C TRP A 90 -8.61 -4.17 4.44
N LEU A 91 -9.34 -3.12 4.13
CA LEU A 91 -9.21 -2.42 2.85
C LEU A 91 -7.81 -1.79 2.71
N PHE A 92 -7.23 -1.30 3.82
CA PHE A 92 -5.85 -0.84 3.87
C PHE A 92 -4.85 -1.99 3.56
N VAL A 93 -5.03 -3.17 4.17
CA VAL A 93 -4.18 -4.34 3.92
C VAL A 93 -4.29 -4.81 2.46
N ILE A 94 -5.50 -4.85 1.91
CA ILE A 94 -5.72 -5.22 0.50
C ILE A 94 -5.01 -4.24 -0.43
N SER A 95 -5.09 -2.93 -0.17
CA SER A 95 -4.39 -1.93 -1.00
C SER A 95 -2.87 -2.07 -0.93
N MET A 96 -2.30 -2.48 0.21
CA MET A 96 -0.88 -2.82 0.32
C MET A 96 -0.51 -4.04 -0.53
N MET A 97 -1.35 -5.09 -0.52
CA MET A 97 -1.12 -6.27 -1.35
C MET A 97 -1.11 -5.93 -2.84
N PHE A 98 -2.03 -5.09 -3.28
CA PHE A 98 -2.03 -4.61 -4.68
C PHE A 98 -0.73 -3.89 -5.04
N MET A 99 -0.21 -3.05 -4.15
CA MET A 99 1.02 -2.31 -4.40
C MET A 99 2.27 -3.20 -4.49
N ILE A 100 2.29 -4.32 -3.74
CA ILE A 100 3.43 -5.27 -3.72
C ILE A 100 3.48 -6.12 -5.00
N LEU A 101 2.31 -6.58 -5.48
CA LEU A 101 2.24 -7.58 -6.53
C LEU A 101 2.30 -7.00 -7.95
N ILE A 102 2.02 -5.72 -8.12
CA ILE A 102 1.82 -5.12 -9.45
C ILE A 102 3.00 -4.25 -9.86
N PRO A 103 3.80 -4.64 -10.86
CA PRO A 103 4.95 -3.87 -11.34
C PRO A 103 4.59 -2.80 -12.38
N ASN A 104 3.31 -2.65 -12.74
CA ASN A 104 2.84 -1.67 -13.72
C ASN A 104 2.48 -0.34 -13.03
N LEU A 105 3.09 0.78 -13.42
CA LEU A 105 2.91 2.09 -12.78
C LEU A 105 1.46 2.58 -12.72
N ILE A 106 0.67 2.35 -13.76
CA ILE A 106 -0.73 2.76 -13.77
C ILE A 106 -1.54 1.98 -12.73
N MET A 107 -1.28 0.68 -12.60
CA MET A 107 -1.97 -0.16 -11.63
C MET A 107 -1.45 0.03 -10.22
N VAL A 108 -0.15 0.30 -10.05
CA VAL A 108 0.45 0.71 -8.76
C VAL A 108 -0.24 1.95 -8.22
N LEU A 109 -0.58 2.92 -9.09
CA LEU A 109 -1.31 4.12 -8.69
C LEU A 109 -2.63 3.77 -7.98
N LEU A 110 -3.34 2.74 -8.43
CA LEU A 110 -4.60 2.31 -7.81
C LEU A 110 -4.37 1.81 -6.37
N GLY A 111 -3.33 1.00 -6.15
CA GLY A 111 -2.94 0.57 -4.80
C GLY A 111 -2.44 1.73 -3.94
N TRP A 112 -1.68 2.65 -4.54
CA TRP A 112 -1.14 3.85 -3.91
C TRP A 112 -2.24 4.81 -3.44
N ASP A 113 -3.24 5.11 -4.29
CA ASP A 113 -4.40 5.91 -3.94
C ASP A 113 -5.29 5.21 -2.90
N GLY A 114 -5.45 3.89 -3.03
CA GLY A 114 -6.16 3.09 -2.04
C GLY A 114 -5.57 3.23 -0.63
N LEU A 115 -4.24 3.16 -0.50
CA LEU A 115 -3.53 3.41 0.75
C LEU A 115 -3.74 4.84 1.28
N GLY A 116 -3.70 5.83 0.39
CA GLY A 116 -3.92 7.23 0.75
C GLY A 116 -5.32 7.49 1.30
N LEU A 117 -6.35 6.97 0.64
CA LEU A 117 -7.74 7.10 1.05
C LEU A 117 -8.04 6.35 2.35
N THR A 118 -7.57 5.11 2.47
CA THR A 118 -7.83 4.31 3.67
C THR A 118 -7.10 4.84 4.89
N SER A 119 -5.86 5.33 4.75
CA SER A 119 -5.13 5.98 5.85
C SER A 119 -5.85 7.25 6.32
N PHE A 120 -6.34 8.09 5.39
CA PHE A 120 -7.17 9.25 5.72
C PHE A 120 -8.40 8.86 6.53
N LEU A 121 -9.18 7.86 6.09
CA LEU A 121 -10.39 7.40 6.77
C LEU A 121 -10.11 6.79 8.14
N LEU A 122 -8.98 6.11 8.29
CA LEU A 122 -8.56 5.53 9.57
C LEU A 122 -8.11 6.62 10.56
N VAL A 123 -7.41 7.67 10.11
CA VAL A 123 -7.01 8.80 10.96
C VAL A 123 -8.23 9.65 11.34
N ALA A 124 -9.17 9.85 10.43
CA ALA A 124 -10.42 10.58 10.67
C ALA A 124 -11.48 9.75 11.43
N PHE A 125 -11.14 8.56 11.93
CA PHE A 125 -12.10 7.69 12.62
C PHE A 125 -12.73 8.36 13.83
N TYR A 126 -11.93 9.01 14.69
CA TYR A 126 -12.42 9.88 15.75
C TYR A 126 -12.70 11.28 15.18
N GLN A 127 -13.97 11.72 15.23
CA GLN A 127 -14.42 12.98 14.65
C GLN A 127 -14.12 14.19 15.58
N ASN A 128 -12.88 14.28 16.08
CA ASN A 128 -12.41 15.40 16.85
C ASN A 128 -11.71 16.42 15.95
N ASN A 129 -11.74 17.71 16.27
CA ASN A 129 -11.07 18.74 15.47
C ASN A 129 -9.58 18.45 15.25
N LYS A 130 -8.91 17.87 16.24
CA LYS A 130 -7.49 17.49 16.16
C LYS A 130 -7.26 16.34 15.17
N SER A 131 -8.09 15.31 15.20
CA SER A 131 -7.99 14.17 14.27
C SER A 131 -8.38 14.55 12.83
N LEU A 132 -9.35 15.44 12.66
CA LEU A 132 -9.73 15.96 11.35
C LEU A 132 -8.61 16.82 10.74
N ALA A 133 -7.98 17.68 11.52
CA ALA A 133 -6.83 18.47 11.07
C ALA A 133 -5.64 17.56 10.66
N SER A 134 -5.33 16.54 11.45
CA SER A 134 -4.28 15.57 11.13
C SER A 134 -4.61 14.72 9.89
N ALA A 135 -5.87 14.31 9.74
CA ALA A 135 -6.32 13.58 8.56
C ALA A 135 -6.21 14.44 7.28
N MET A 136 -6.58 15.72 7.34
CA MET A 136 -6.40 16.63 6.21
C MET A 136 -4.92 16.81 5.85
N LEU A 137 -4.04 16.92 6.82
CA LEU A 137 -2.61 17.02 6.58
C LEU A 137 -2.07 15.75 5.90
N THR A 138 -2.45 14.56 6.36
CA THR A 138 -2.07 13.29 5.72
C THR A 138 -2.63 13.17 4.29
N ALA A 139 -3.86 13.61 4.05
CA ALA A 139 -4.46 13.60 2.72
C ALA A 139 -3.70 14.52 1.76
N LEU A 140 -3.39 15.75 2.16
CA LEU A 140 -2.70 16.72 1.32
C LEU A 140 -1.26 16.26 0.97
N THR A 141 -0.51 15.72 1.94
CA THR A 141 0.84 15.21 1.68
C THR A 141 0.83 13.99 0.75
N ASN A 142 -0.14 13.07 0.91
CA ASN A 142 -0.31 11.95 0.00
C ASN A 142 -0.66 12.42 -1.42
N ARG A 143 -1.50 13.46 -1.59
CA ARG A 143 -1.84 14.02 -2.90
C ARG A 143 -0.65 14.65 -3.62
N VAL A 144 0.30 15.23 -2.91
CA VAL A 144 1.56 15.67 -3.52
C VAL A 144 2.32 14.47 -4.11
N GLY A 145 2.38 13.34 -3.39
CA GLY A 145 2.96 12.10 -3.93
C GLY A 145 2.23 11.58 -5.17
N ASP A 146 0.89 11.61 -5.15
CA ASP A 146 0.05 11.16 -6.27
C ASP A 146 0.32 11.98 -7.55
N THR A 147 0.47 13.29 -7.43
CA THR A 147 0.82 14.15 -8.59
C THR A 147 2.19 13.84 -9.17
N LEU A 148 3.16 13.47 -8.33
CA LEU A 148 4.49 13.04 -8.79
C LEU A 148 4.44 11.69 -9.50
N VAL A 149 3.64 10.73 -9.01
CA VAL A 149 3.44 9.44 -9.71
C VAL A 149 2.77 9.67 -11.07
N LEU A 150 1.76 10.53 -11.15
CA LEU A 150 1.14 10.90 -12.43
C LEU A 150 2.12 11.56 -13.40
N ALA A 151 3.01 12.43 -12.90
CA ALA A 151 4.07 13.01 -13.70
C ALA A 151 5.02 11.93 -14.24
N SER A 152 5.39 10.94 -13.43
CA SER A 152 6.22 9.82 -13.88
C SER A 152 5.54 8.98 -14.96
N ILE A 153 4.23 8.72 -14.85
CA ILE A 153 3.43 8.03 -15.86
C ILE A 153 3.43 8.82 -17.17
N SER A 154 3.34 10.15 -17.12
CA SER A 154 3.38 10.99 -18.32
C SER A 154 4.72 10.91 -19.05
N PHE A 155 5.84 10.79 -18.32
CA PHE A 155 7.15 10.57 -18.93
C PHE A 155 7.28 9.17 -19.55
N MET A 156 6.66 8.15 -18.95
CA MET A 156 6.61 6.80 -19.50
C MET A 156 5.82 6.70 -20.81
N LEU A 157 4.83 7.56 -21.01
CA LEU A 157 4.07 7.66 -22.27
C LEU A 157 4.98 7.88 -23.49
N ASN A 158 6.06 8.63 -23.33
CA ASN A 158 6.99 8.89 -24.42
C ASN A 158 7.75 7.63 -24.87
N GLU A 159 7.89 6.65 -23.98
CA GLU A 159 8.58 5.39 -24.25
C GLU A 159 7.61 4.24 -24.60
N MET A 160 6.30 4.49 -24.58
CA MET A 160 5.21 3.51 -24.86
C MET A 160 5.30 2.24 -24.01
N ASN A 161 5.93 2.30 -22.83
CA ASN A 161 6.14 1.18 -21.94
C ASN A 161 5.73 1.53 -20.50
N TRP A 162 4.83 0.73 -19.92
CA TRP A 162 4.24 0.98 -18.59
C TRP A 162 4.84 0.12 -17.49
N VAL A 163 5.68 -0.82 -17.87
CA VAL A 163 6.21 -1.85 -16.99
C VAL A 163 7.60 -1.47 -16.51
N ILE A 164 7.79 -1.39 -15.19
CA ILE A 164 9.00 -0.83 -14.57
C ILE A 164 10.25 -1.68 -14.88
N TYR A 165 10.13 -3.02 -14.97
CA TYR A 165 11.30 -3.90 -15.14
C TYR A 165 11.87 -3.94 -16.57
N ASN A 166 11.15 -3.43 -17.59
CA ASN A 166 11.62 -3.39 -18.98
C ASN A 166 12.44 -2.12 -19.29
N TYR A 167 12.89 -1.41 -18.25
CA TYR A 167 13.54 -0.12 -18.42
C TYR A 167 14.96 -0.23 -18.98
N SER A 168 15.22 0.41 -20.12
CA SER A 168 16.57 0.63 -20.62
C SER A 168 17.24 1.82 -19.89
N PRO A 169 18.55 1.78 -19.62
CA PRO A 169 19.26 2.85 -18.89
C PRO A 169 19.51 4.07 -19.79
N MET A 170 18.45 4.75 -20.21
CA MET A 170 18.52 6.04 -20.93
C MET A 170 18.36 7.22 -19.96
N ILE A 171 18.70 8.42 -20.41
CA ILE A 171 18.62 9.69 -19.62
C ILE A 171 17.18 9.95 -19.13
N THR A 172 16.16 9.57 -19.91
CA THR A 172 14.75 9.62 -19.53
C THR A 172 14.44 8.76 -18.31
N SER A 173 15.10 7.61 -18.17
CA SER A 173 14.92 6.72 -17.01
C SER A 173 15.39 7.36 -15.70
N ALA A 174 16.45 8.17 -15.74
CA ALA A 174 16.95 8.88 -14.57
C ALA A 174 15.96 9.94 -14.07
N SER A 175 15.30 10.69 -14.96
CA SER A 175 14.31 11.70 -14.61
C SER A 175 13.06 11.05 -13.99
N ILE A 176 12.59 9.93 -14.55
CA ILE A 176 11.46 9.17 -14.02
C ILE A 176 11.81 8.58 -12.66
N GLY A 177 13.00 8.00 -12.51
CA GLY A 177 13.49 7.49 -11.24
C GLY A 177 13.53 8.56 -10.14
N LEU A 178 14.02 9.76 -10.45
CA LEU A 178 14.04 10.88 -9.50
C LEU A 178 12.62 11.28 -9.06
N VAL A 179 11.68 11.38 -9.99
CA VAL A 179 10.29 11.73 -9.67
C VAL A 179 9.63 10.66 -8.81
N LEU A 180 9.88 9.37 -9.10
CA LEU A 180 9.37 8.25 -8.29
C LEU A 180 9.99 8.21 -6.90
N ILE A 181 11.29 8.51 -6.76
CA ILE A 181 11.94 8.63 -5.44
C ILE A 181 11.29 9.76 -4.64
N LEU A 182 11.08 10.93 -5.24
CA LEU A 182 10.41 12.06 -4.59
C LEU A 182 8.97 11.69 -4.17
N ALA A 183 8.23 10.97 -5.01
CA ALA A 183 6.92 10.44 -4.64
C ALA A 183 7.03 9.47 -3.46
N GLY A 184 8.01 8.57 -3.44
CA GLY A 184 8.28 7.66 -2.33
C GLY A 184 8.60 8.37 -1.01
N MET A 185 9.31 9.52 -1.07
CA MET A 185 9.63 10.34 0.10
C MET A 185 8.37 10.90 0.79
N THR A 186 7.30 11.18 0.06
CA THR A 186 6.03 11.65 0.66
C THR A 186 5.37 10.57 1.50
N LYS A 187 5.35 9.31 1.04
CA LYS A 187 4.78 8.16 1.77
C LYS A 187 5.66 7.70 2.93
N SER A 188 6.99 7.71 2.74
CA SER A 188 7.94 7.31 3.78
C SER A 188 8.21 8.39 4.82
N ALA A 189 7.50 9.53 4.76
CA ALA A 189 7.62 10.65 5.68
C ALA A 189 9.06 11.16 5.86
N GLN A 190 9.82 11.22 4.76
CA GLN A 190 11.16 11.79 4.76
C GLN A 190 11.13 13.32 4.68
N VAL A 191 12.19 13.98 5.09
CA VAL A 191 12.31 15.44 4.98
C VAL A 191 12.24 15.83 3.49
N PRO A 192 11.36 16.79 3.08
CA PRO A 192 10.59 17.75 3.89
C PRO A 192 9.16 17.28 4.30
N PHE A 193 8.73 16.08 3.94
CA PHE A 193 7.35 15.59 4.10
C PHE A 193 7.10 14.82 5.40
N CYS A 194 7.89 15.03 6.45
CA CYS A 194 7.81 14.25 7.69
C CYS A 194 6.65 14.64 8.63
N ALA A 195 6.02 15.80 8.43
CA ALA A 195 5.06 16.36 9.39
C ALA A 195 3.76 15.55 9.56
N TRP A 196 3.34 14.79 8.55
CA TRP A 196 2.09 14.04 8.59
C TRP A 196 2.15 12.81 9.51
N LEU A 197 3.33 12.19 9.66
CA LEU A 197 3.50 10.94 10.40
C LEU A 197 3.26 11.12 11.92
N PRO A 198 3.85 12.11 12.63
CA PRO A 198 3.49 12.39 14.03
C PRO A 198 2.04 12.86 14.18
N ALA A 199 1.52 13.61 13.21
CA ALA A 199 0.13 14.06 13.26
C ALA A 199 -0.86 12.87 13.16
N ALA A 200 -0.53 11.82 12.40
CA ALA A 200 -1.33 10.60 12.29
C ALA A 200 -1.47 9.82 13.61
N MET A 201 -0.64 10.10 14.63
CA MET A 201 -0.78 9.51 15.99
C MET A 201 -2.06 9.94 16.71
N ALA A 202 -2.84 10.90 16.18
CA ALA A 202 -4.19 11.20 16.66
C ALA A 202 -5.20 10.08 16.39
N ALA A 203 -4.85 9.11 15.53
CA ALA A 203 -5.62 7.90 15.25
C ALA A 203 -5.59 6.90 16.43
N PRO A 204 -6.52 5.91 16.46
CA PRO A 204 -6.44 4.80 17.41
C PRO A 204 -5.10 4.06 17.32
N THR A 205 -4.61 3.54 18.45
CA THR A 205 -3.30 2.84 18.53
C THR A 205 -3.12 1.69 17.51
N PRO A 206 -4.14 0.87 17.15
CA PRO A 206 -3.99 -0.14 16.10
C PRO A 206 -3.66 0.44 14.72
N VAL A 207 -4.14 1.65 14.43
CA VAL A 207 -3.86 2.33 13.15
C VAL A 207 -2.40 2.80 13.13
N SER A 208 -1.95 3.43 14.20
CA SER A 208 -0.56 3.92 14.27
C SER A 208 0.44 2.77 14.13
N SER A 209 0.19 1.62 14.76
CA SER A 209 1.06 0.44 14.65
C SER A 209 1.09 -0.19 13.25
N LEU A 210 0.05 0.02 12.44
CA LEU A 210 -0.04 -0.52 11.09
C LEU A 210 0.55 0.42 10.04
N VAL A 211 0.45 1.74 10.26
CA VAL A 211 1.01 2.77 9.38
C VAL A 211 2.52 2.93 9.58
N HIS A 212 3.00 2.73 10.81
CA HIS A 212 4.42 2.81 11.20
C HIS A 212 5.11 1.46 11.09
#